data_e3a13527535ad4ff8155676d23db82b2
#
_entry.id   e3a13527535ad4ff8155676d23db82b2
#
_cell.length_a   1.000
_cell.length_b   1.000
_cell.length_c   1.000
_cell.angle_alpha   90.00
_cell.angle_beta   90.00
_cell.angle_gamma   90.00
#
_symmetry.space_group_name_H-M   'P 1'
#
loop_
_entity.id
_entity.type
_entity.pdbx_description
1 polymer ?
#
loop_
_entity_poly.entity_id
_entity_poly.type
_entity_poly.pdbx_seq_one_letter_code
_entity_poly.pdbx_strand_id
1 'polypeptide(L)'
;MSNISGRTQKMTVLALLTAIVVVLQALAISIRFGVFTITLVLAPIIVGAALYGAAAGAWLGFVLGVVVVLTDAGPFLAVSVIGTIITCVSKGVLSGLAAGAVYRLLEKKNSLVASICAGICAPVVNTGVFLIGCRLFFYDTVAAWGAAVGFENTALYMIVSFVGINFLVELGINLVLSSAIVQIIRIGRKRRT
;
A
#
# COMPACT_ATOMS: atom_id res chain seq x y z
N MET A 1 -9.23 -21.68 -27.89
CA MET A 1 -9.76 -20.28 -27.78
C MET A 1 -9.96 -19.82 -26.33
N SER A 2 -10.09 -20.69 -25.32
CA SER A 2 -10.34 -20.34 -23.92
C SER A 2 -9.20 -19.58 -23.21
N ASN A 3 -7.93 -19.82 -23.55
CA ASN A 3 -6.78 -19.20 -22.91
C ASN A 3 -6.60 -17.69 -23.24
N ILE A 4 -7.02 -17.26 -24.43
CA ILE A 4 -6.90 -15.85 -24.85
C ILE A 4 -7.91 -15.00 -24.06
N SER A 5 -9.13 -15.51 -23.87
CA SER A 5 -10.19 -14.85 -23.10
C SER A 5 -9.77 -14.59 -21.64
N GLY A 6 -9.20 -15.61 -20.98
CA GLY A 6 -8.75 -15.49 -19.57
C GLY A 6 -7.58 -14.52 -19.38
N ARG A 7 -6.64 -14.46 -20.34
CA ARG A 7 -5.51 -13.52 -20.31
C ARG A 7 -5.98 -12.08 -20.53
N THR A 8 -6.88 -11.88 -21.48
CA THR A 8 -7.47 -10.57 -21.75
C THR A 8 -8.26 -10.05 -20.55
N GLN A 9 -9.10 -10.89 -19.94
CA GLN A 9 -9.84 -10.55 -18.73
C GLN A 9 -8.92 -10.14 -17.57
N LYS A 10 -7.82 -10.90 -17.34
CA LYS A 10 -6.82 -10.55 -16.33
C LYS A 10 -6.21 -9.18 -16.60
N MET A 11 -5.81 -8.90 -17.82
CA MET A 11 -5.21 -7.61 -18.21
C MET A 11 -6.20 -6.46 -18.02
N THR A 12 -7.46 -6.63 -18.43
CA THR A 12 -8.51 -5.61 -18.27
C THR A 12 -8.76 -5.28 -16.80
N VAL A 13 -8.89 -6.30 -15.94
CA VAL A 13 -9.12 -6.07 -14.50
C VAL A 13 -7.90 -5.45 -13.84
N LEU A 14 -6.67 -5.86 -14.20
CA LEU A 14 -5.46 -5.22 -13.67
C LEU A 14 -5.33 -3.78 -14.14
N ALA A 15 -5.68 -3.46 -15.39
CA ALA A 15 -5.70 -2.09 -15.89
C ALA A 15 -6.72 -1.23 -15.13
N LEU A 16 -7.92 -1.77 -14.87
CA LEU A 16 -8.94 -1.09 -14.06
C LEU A 16 -8.45 -0.85 -12.62
N LEU A 17 -7.88 -1.86 -11.97
CA LEU A 17 -7.32 -1.71 -10.61
C LEU A 17 -6.16 -0.71 -10.60
N THR A 18 -5.32 -0.69 -11.64
CA THR A 18 -4.26 0.32 -11.81
C THR A 18 -4.83 1.73 -11.86
N ALA A 19 -5.88 1.95 -12.65
CA ALA A 19 -6.56 3.24 -12.72
C ALA A 19 -7.17 3.65 -11.37
N ILE A 20 -7.78 2.69 -10.65
CA ILE A 20 -8.33 2.94 -9.31
C ILE A 20 -7.22 3.33 -8.32
N VAL A 21 -6.07 2.65 -8.34
CA VAL A 21 -4.91 3.00 -7.51
C VAL A 21 -4.44 4.43 -7.78
N VAL A 22 -4.31 4.81 -9.04
CA VAL A 22 -3.89 6.16 -9.44
C VAL A 22 -4.90 7.21 -8.96
N VAL A 23 -6.19 6.99 -9.21
CA VAL A 23 -7.25 7.94 -8.83
C VAL A 23 -7.35 8.06 -7.31
N LEU A 24 -7.36 6.95 -6.58
CA LEU A 24 -7.45 6.99 -5.12
C LEU A 24 -6.24 7.69 -4.50
N GLN A 25 -5.03 7.49 -5.02
CA GLN A 25 -3.83 8.19 -4.54
C GLN A 25 -3.90 9.69 -4.87
N ALA A 26 -4.36 10.05 -6.05
CA ALA A 26 -4.53 11.46 -6.42
C ALA A 26 -5.60 12.16 -5.55
N LEU A 27 -6.70 11.48 -5.23
CA LEU A 27 -7.75 12.00 -4.34
C LEU A 27 -7.31 12.06 -2.88
N ALA A 28 -6.44 11.15 -2.43
CA ALA A 28 -5.91 11.13 -1.06
C ALA A 28 -5.18 12.44 -0.70
N ILE A 29 -4.59 13.11 -1.69
CA ILE A 29 -3.95 14.43 -1.51
C ILE A 29 -4.94 15.46 -0.97
N SER A 30 -6.23 15.30 -1.25
CA SER A 30 -7.30 16.21 -0.81
C SER A 30 -7.73 15.95 0.65
N ILE A 31 -7.37 14.81 1.23
CA ILE A 31 -7.73 14.41 2.61
C ILE A 31 -6.44 14.37 3.44
N ARG A 32 -5.89 15.55 3.70
CA ARG A 32 -4.66 15.69 4.52
C ARG A 32 -5.00 16.06 5.96
N PHE A 33 -4.42 15.32 6.90
CA PHE A 33 -4.35 15.69 8.31
C PHE A 33 -2.88 15.96 8.68
N GLY A 34 -2.48 17.23 8.65
CA GLY A 34 -1.09 17.65 8.86
C GLY A 34 -0.19 17.20 7.71
N VAL A 35 0.88 16.46 8.03
CA VAL A 35 1.85 15.93 7.04
C VAL A 35 1.44 14.58 6.43
N PHE A 36 0.26 14.05 6.78
CA PHE A 36 -0.17 12.71 6.40
C PHE A 36 -1.44 12.71 5.57
N THR A 37 -1.50 11.75 4.65
CA THR A 37 -2.66 11.47 3.81
C THR A 37 -3.25 10.11 4.17
N ILE A 38 -4.54 10.06 4.48
CA ILE A 38 -5.26 8.80 4.66
C ILE A 38 -5.54 8.21 3.28
N THR A 39 -5.05 7.00 3.02
CA THR A 39 -5.18 6.36 1.71
C THR A 39 -6.01 5.08 1.80
N LEU A 40 -6.99 4.95 0.91
CA LEU A 40 -7.75 3.71 0.69
C LEU A 40 -7.07 2.80 -0.35
N VAL A 41 -5.87 3.15 -0.79
CA VAL A 41 -5.22 2.59 -1.98
C VAL A 41 -4.75 1.16 -1.78
N LEU A 42 -4.51 0.71 -0.54
CA LEU A 42 -4.10 -0.66 -0.27
C LEU A 42 -5.20 -1.68 -0.57
N ALA A 43 -6.49 -1.31 -0.44
CA ALA A 43 -7.61 -2.22 -0.72
C ALA A 43 -7.60 -2.77 -2.17
N PRO A 44 -7.54 -1.97 -3.25
CA PRO A 44 -7.42 -2.49 -4.61
C PRO A 44 -6.13 -3.28 -4.85
N ILE A 45 -5.03 -2.97 -4.16
CA ILE A 45 -3.78 -3.75 -4.24
C ILE A 45 -4.01 -5.15 -3.67
N ILE A 46 -4.65 -5.27 -2.50
CA ILE A 46 -4.99 -6.55 -1.87
C ILE A 46 -5.93 -7.37 -2.77
N VAL A 47 -6.96 -6.73 -3.35
CA VAL A 47 -7.87 -7.39 -4.30
C VAL A 47 -7.11 -7.93 -5.52
N GLY A 48 -6.26 -7.13 -6.13
CA GLY A 48 -5.44 -7.56 -7.28
C GLY A 48 -4.48 -8.69 -6.93
N ALA A 49 -3.84 -8.61 -5.75
CA ALA A 49 -2.96 -9.64 -5.23
C ALA A 49 -3.70 -10.96 -4.94
N ALA A 50 -4.90 -10.89 -4.38
CA ALA A 50 -5.73 -12.06 -4.08
C ALA A 50 -6.29 -12.73 -5.34
N LEU A 51 -6.70 -11.94 -6.36
CA LEU A 51 -7.25 -12.48 -7.60
C LEU A 51 -6.17 -13.03 -8.54
N TYR A 52 -5.04 -12.35 -8.65
CA TYR A 52 -4.03 -12.61 -9.70
C TYR A 52 -2.66 -12.97 -9.15
N GLY A 53 -2.51 -12.96 -7.83
CA GLY A 53 -1.31 -13.39 -7.11
C GLY A 53 -0.34 -12.26 -6.78
N ALA A 54 0.73 -12.62 -6.04
CA ALA A 54 1.69 -11.68 -5.49
C ALA A 54 2.34 -10.74 -6.55
N ALA A 55 2.59 -11.25 -7.76
CA ALA A 55 3.12 -10.43 -8.86
C ALA A 55 2.16 -9.31 -9.30
N ALA A 56 0.84 -9.56 -9.28
CA ALA A 56 -0.14 -8.53 -9.55
C ALA A 56 -0.20 -7.49 -8.42
N GLY A 57 -0.10 -7.94 -7.16
CA GLY A 57 0.06 -7.05 -6.01
C GLY A 57 1.30 -6.18 -6.11
N ALA A 58 2.44 -6.76 -6.50
CA ALA A 58 3.69 -6.02 -6.72
C ALA A 58 3.56 -4.97 -7.82
N TRP A 59 2.89 -5.29 -8.92
CA TRP A 59 2.62 -4.33 -10.00
C TRP A 59 1.79 -3.14 -9.51
N LEU A 60 0.67 -3.41 -8.82
CA LEU A 60 -0.19 -2.35 -8.28
C LEU A 60 0.52 -1.53 -7.21
N GLY A 61 1.35 -2.18 -6.37
CA GLY A 61 2.21 -1.52 -5.41
C GLY A 61 3.31 -0.68 -6.06
N PHE A 62 3.89 -1.13 -7.18
CA PHE A 62 4.81 -0.32 -7.99
C PHE A 62 4.13 0.95 -8.51
N VAL A 63 2.94 0.82 -9.08
CA VAL A 63 2.15 1.96 -9.54
C VAL A 63 1.87 2.93 -8.38
N LEU A 64 1.46 2.42 -7.21
CA LEU A 64 1.29 3.25 -6.02
C LEU A 64 2.58 4.01 -5.69
N GLY A 65 3.73 3.32 -5.64
CA GLY A 65 5.02 3.93 -5.33
C GLY A 65 5.38 5.07 -6.29
N VAL A 66 5.18 4.86 -7.59
CA VAL A 66 5.41 5.88 -8.62
C VAL A 66 4.48 7.10 -8.43
N VAL A 67 3.18 6.85 -8.22
CA VAL A 67 2.22 7.95 -8.02
C VAL A 67 2.54 8.74 -6.75
N VAL A 68 2.91 8.08 -5.65
CA VAL A 68 3.34 8.75 -4.41
C VAL A 68 4.55 9.65 -4.64
N VAL A 69 5.55 9.18 -5.39
CA VAL A 69 6.73 10.02 -5.75
C VAL A 69 6.29 11.30 -6.48
N LEU A 70 5.33 11.19 -7.39
CA LEU A 70 4.89 12.31 -8.22
C LEU A 70 3.96 13.29 -7.48
N THR A 71 3.24 12.81 -6.46
CA THR A 71 2.14 13.56 -5.85
C THR A 71 2.36 14.00 -4.41
N ASP A 72 3.06 13.18 -3.60
CA ASP A 72 3.07 13.36 -2.15
C ASP A 72 4.47 13.38 -1.52
N ALA A 73 5.51 13.07 -2.26
CA ALA A 73 6.87 12.93 -1.74
C ALA A 73 7.71 14.22 -1.79
N GLY A 74 7.12 15.39 -2.06
CA GLY A 74 7.82 16.66 -2.22
C GLY A 74 8.88 16.96 -1.16
N PRO A 75 8.56 16.92 0.15
CA PRO A 75 9.53 17.18 1.23
C PRO A 75 10.75 16.24 1.20
N PHE A 76 10.55 14.97 0.84
CA PHE A 76 11.63 13.99 0.75
C PHE A 76 12.43 14.10 -0.55
N LEU A 77 11.77 14.48 -1.66
CA LEU A 77 12.44 14.74 -2.95
C LEU A 77 13.43 15.92 -2.84
N ALA A 78 13.11 16.94 -2.04
CA ALA A 78 14.00 18.06 -1.80
C ALA A 78 15.30 17.66 -1.08
N VAL A 79 15.31 16.53 -0.34
CA VAL A 79 16.47 16.03 0.39
C VAL A 79 17.28 15.04 -0.46
N SER A 80 16.61 14.02 -1.01
CA SER A 80 17.25 12.99 -1.84
C SER A 80 16.26 12.39 -2.82
N VAL A 81 16.42 12.70 -4.10
CA VAL A 81 15.59 12.13 -5.17
C VAL A 81 15.70 10.61 -5.23
N ILE A 82 16.94 10.10 -5.20
CA ILE A 82 17.20 8.65 -5.29
C ILE A 82 16.62 7.92 -4.07
N GLY A 83 16.88 8.42 -2.86
CA GLY A 83 16.36 7.85 -1.62
C GLY A 83 14.84 7.82 -1.60
N THR A 84 14.19 8.87 -2.09
CA THR A 84 12.73 8.96 -2.18
C THR A 84 12.14 7.94 -3.15
N ILE A 85 12.71 7.83 -4.36
CA ILE A 85 12.25 6.86 -5.37
C ILE A 85 12.40 5.43 -4.83
N ILE A 86 13.57 5.08 -4.30
CA ILE A 86 13.82 3.75 -3.73
C ILE A 86 12.82 3.46 -2.61
N THR A 87 12.64 4.37 -1.66
CA THR A 87 11.75 4.17 -0.51
C THR A 87 10.28 4.02 -0.96
N CYS A 88 9.78 4.93 -1.79
CA CYS A 88 8.38 4.92 -2.20
C CYS A 88 8.03 3.72 -3.11
N VAL A 89 8.91 3.37 -4.03
CA VAL A 89 8.70 2.21 -4.91
C VAL A 89 8.82 0.91 -4.12
N SER A 90 9.85 0.77 -3.28
CA SER A 90 10.05 -0.45 -2.49
C SER A 90 8.91 -0.70 -1.50
N LYS A 91 8.43 0.33 -0.77
CA LYS A 91 7.31 0.17 0.17
C LYS A 91 6.05 -0.33 -0.52
N GLY A 92 5.72 0.21 -1.69
CA GLY A 92 4.55 -0.19 -2.47
C GLY A 92 4.68 -1.62 -3.02
N VAL A 93 5.80 -1.93 -3.69
CA VAL A 93 6.07 -3.26 -4.27
C VAL A 93 6.06 -4.34 -3.20
N LEU A 94 6.80 -4.14 -2.11
CA LEU A 94 6.91 -5.13 -1.03
C LEU A 94 5.58 -5.30 -0.28
N SER A 95 4.82 -4.25 -0.08
CA SER A 95 3.48 -4.31 0.50
C SER A 95 2.54 -5.18 -0.35
N GLY A 96 2.49 -4.95 -1.66
CA GLY A 96 1.66 -5.74 -2.57
C GLY A 96 2.12 -7.19 -2.70
N LEU A 97 3.43 -7.46 -2.74
CA LEU A 97 4.00 -8.81 -2.70
C LEU A 97 3.61 -9.55 -1.43
N ALA A 98 3.82 -8.92 -0.26
CA ALA A 98 3.54 -9.52 1.03
C ALA A 98 2.05 -9.82 1.21
N ALA A 99 1.17 -8.89 0.87
CA ALA A 99 -0.27 -9.10 0.89
C ALA A 99 -0.69 -10.30 0.03
N GLY A 100 -0.16 -10.41 -1.19
CA GLY A 100 -0.44 -11.52 -2.09
C GLY A 100 0.11 -12.86 -1.60
N ALA A 101 1.30 -12.88 -1.00
CA ALA A 101 1.89 -14.07 -0.41
C ALA A 101 1.06 -14.56 0.79
N VAL A 102 0.74 -13.67 1.74
CA VAL A 102 -0.08 -13.98 2.91
C VAL A 102 -1.46 -14.48 2.50
N TYR A 103 -2.11 -13.80 1.55
CA TYR A 103 -3.40 -14.24 1.06
C TYR A 103 -3.35 -15.67 0.51
N ARG A 104 -2.39 -15.98 -0.37
CA ARG A 104 -2.23 -17.32 -0.96
C ARG A 104 -1.95 -18.41 0.06
N LEU A 105 -1.18 -18.12 1.09
CA LEU A 105 -0.87 -19.09 2.15
C LEU A 105 -2.11 -19.48 2.95
N LEU A 106 -3.02 -18.55 3.18
CA LEU A 106 -4.15 -18.72 4.07
C LEU A 106 -5.48 -19.00 3.36
N GLU A 107 -5.61 -18.68 2.06
CA GLU A 107 -6.87 -18.79 1.32
C GLU A 107 -7.47 -20.20 1.28
N LYS A 108 -6.61 -21.25 1.31
CA LYS A 108 -7.04 -22.64 1.32
C LYS A 108 -7.79 -23.03 2.60
N LYS A 109 -7.47 -22.38 3.73
CA LYS A 109 -8.12 -22.61 5.02
C LYS A 109 -9.39 -21.76 5.15
N ASN A 110 -9.28 -20.45 4.96
CA ASN A 110 -10.41 -19.52 5.06
C ASN A 110 -10.12 -18.23 4.29
N SER A 111 -10.95 -17.92 3.30
CA SER A 111 -10.82 -16.74 2.46
C SER A 111 -11.00 -15.43 3.25
N LEU A 112 -11.85 -15.41 4.31
CA LEU A 112 -12.02 -14.24 5.16
C LEU A 112 -10.77 -13.98 6.00
N VAL A 113 -10.25 -15.02 6.66
CA VAL A 113 -9.00 -14.93 7.44
C VAL A 113 -7.84 -14.50 6.54
N ALA A 114 -7.73 -15.06 5.33
CA ALA A 114 -6.71 -14.67 4.36
C ALA A 114 -6.79 -13.18 3.99
N SER A 115 -8.02 -12.66 3.77
CA SER A 115 -8.22 -11.23 3.47
C SER A 115 -7.89 -10.32 4.65
N ILE A 116 -8.27 -10.70 5.86
CA ILE A 116 -7.94 -9.94 7.08
C ILE A 116 -6.42 -9.91 7.29
N CYS A 117 -5.76 -11.06 7.21
CA CYS A 117 -4.31 -11.14 7.38
C CYS A 117 -3.56 -10.36 6.29
N ALA A 118 -3.99 -10.42 5.04
CA ALA A 118 -3.43 -9.61 3.96
C ALA A 118 -3.70 -8.12 4.18
N GLY A 119 -4.89 -7.76 4.68
CA GLY A 119 -5.28 -6.40 5.03
C GLY A 119 -4.46 -5.78 6.17
N ILE A 120 -3.98 -6.60 7.10
CA ILE A 120 -3.06 -6.19 8.17
C ILE A 120 -1.62 -6.14 7.64
N CYS A 121 -1.21 -7.15 6.88
CA CYS A 121 0.16 -7.29 6.38
C CYS A 121 0.54 -6.13 5.44
N ALA A 122 -0.37 -5.72 4.55
CA ALA A 122 -0.10 -4.67 3.57
C ALA A 122 0.33 -3.33 4.22
N PRO A 123 -0.44 -2.71 5.13
CA PRO A 123 -0.03 -1.47 5.78
C PRO A 123 1.18 -1.65 6.70
N VAL A 124 1.33 -2.79 7.38
CA VAL A 124 2.50 -3.07 8.22
C VAL A 124 3.78 -3.06 7.40
N VAL A 125 3.80 -3.76 6.24
CA VAL A 125 4.96 -3.78 5.34
C VAL A 125 5.17 -2.40 4.71
N ASN A 126 4.10 -1.74 4.25
CA ASN A 126 4.20 -0.40 3.65
C ASN A 126 4.86 0.60 4.62
N THR A 127 4.36 0.67 5.85
CA THR A 127 4.89 1.56 6.88
C THR A 127 6.27 1.15 7.35
N GLY A 128 6.51 -0.14 7.57
CA GLY A 128 7.81 -0.66 7.99
C GLY A 128 8.93 -0.33 7.00
N VAL A 129 8.69 -0.56 5.70
CA VAL A 129 9.67 -0.22 4.65
C VAL A 129 9.87 1.29 4.56
N PHE A 130 8.81 2.09 4.72
CA PHE A 130 8.92 3.54 4.77
C PHE A 130 9.80 4.01 5.94
N LEU A 131 9.61 3.47 7.15
CA LEU A 131 10.42 3.81 8.32
C LEU A 131 11.90 3.42 8.13
N ILE A 132 12.16 2.25 7.51
CA ILE A 132 13.52 1.84 7.16
C ILE A 132 14.12 2.83 6.16
N GLY A 133 13.39 3.24 5.13
CA GLY A 133 13.83 4.26 4.18
C GLY A 133 14.14 5.60 4.84
N CYS A 134 13.28 6.05 5.76
CA CYS A 134 13.50 7.26 6.55
C CYS A 134 14.78 7.15 7.38
N ARG A 135 15.04 6.00 7.98
CA ARG A 135 16.26 5.77 8.78
C ARG A 135 17.53 5.75 7.93
N LEU A 136 17.45 5.22 6.69
CA LEU A 136 18.61 5.07 5.81
C LEU A 136 18.95 6.35 5.03
N PHE A 137 17.94 7.06 4.53
CA PHE A 137 18.15 8.15 3.57
C PHE A 137 17.80 9.54 4.11
N PHE A 138 17.01 9.63 5.19
CA PHE A 138 16.41 10.89 5.64
C PHE A 138 16.56 11.16 7.13
N TYR A 139 17.44 10.43 7.82
CA TYR A 139 17.52 10.47 9.28
C TYR A 139 17.73 11.86 9.85
N ASP A 140 18.70 12.61 9.31
CA ASP A 140 19.04 13.95 9.82
C ASP A 140 17.89 14.94 9.59
N THR A 141 17.23 14.84 8.44
CA THR A 141 16.07 15.69 8.12
C THR A 141 14.89 15.37 9.03
N VAL A 142 14.61 14.08 9.24
CA VAL A 142 13.53 13.65 10.14
C VAL A 142 13.84 14.02 11.59
N ALA A 143 15.11 13.95 12.01
CA ALA A 143 15.55 14.40 13.33
C ALA A 143 15.33 15.93 13.50
N ALA A 144 15.69 16.72 12.50
CA ALA A 144 15.45 18.16 12.50
C ALA A 144 13.95 18.51 12.58
N TRP A 145 13.10 17.79 11.84
CA TRP A 145 11.64 17.97 11.93
C TRP A 145 11.09 17.61 13.31
N GLY A 146 11.59 16.51 13.92
CA GLY A 146 11.21 16.11 15.27
C GLY A 146 11.59 17.15 16.31
N ALA A 147 12.83 17.66 16.24
CA ALA A 147 13.33 18.70 17.14
C ALA A 147 12.51 19.99 17.02
N ALA A 148 12.12 20.39 15.80
CA ALA A 148 11.31 21.57 15.56
C ALA A 148 9.93 21.54 16.23
N VAL A 149 9.40 20.34 16.52
CA VAL A 149 8.11 20.12 17.22
C VAL A 149 8.29 19.59 18.63
N GLY A 150 9.48 19.67 19.20
CA GLY A 150 9.78 19.38 20.61
C GLY A 150 10.07 17.91 20.93
N PHE A 151 10.34 17.06 19.93
CA PHE A 151 10.78 15.68 20.17
C PHE A 151 12.30 15.61 20.29
N GLU A 152 12.81 15.18 21.43
CA GLU A 152 14.24 14.91 21.64
C GLU A 152 14.68 13.57 20.99
N ASN A 153 13.75 12.62 20.89
CA ASN A 153 14.02 11.29 20.36
C ASN A 153 13.42 11.11 18.94
N THR A 154 14.28 11.03 17.94
CA THR A 154 13.89 10.87 16.54
C THR A 154 13.06 9.59 16.28
N ALA A 155 13.41 8.48 16.95
CA ALA A 155 12.65 7.23 16.80
C ALA A 155 11.23 7.37 17.34
N LEU A 156 11.06 8.05 18.49
CA LEU A 156 9.75 8.34 19.06
C LEU A 156 8.94 9.25 18.12
N TYR A 157 9.57 10.29 17.57
CA TYR A 157 8.94 11.15 16.56
C TYR A 157 8.48 10.35 15.34
N MET A 158 9.32 9.47 14.79
CA MET A 158 8.95 8.63 13.65
C MET A 158 7.75 7.73 13.98
N ILE A 159 7.72 7.11 15.16
CA ILE A 159 6.62 6.23 15.55
C ILE A 159 5.33 7.03 15.77
N VAL A 160 5.39 8.12 16.52
CA VAL A 160 4.21 8.91 16.87
C VAL A 160 3.68 9.67 15.65
N SER A 161 4.55 10.29 14.86
CA SER A 161 4.14 11.15 13.75
C SER A 161 3.90 10.40 12.46
N PHE A 162 4.69 9.37 12.12
CA PHE A 162 4.56 8.64 10.85
C PHE A 162 3.73 7.36 10.95
N VAL A 163 3.78 6.65 12.09
CA VAL A 163 2.96 5.46 12.31
C VAL A 163 1.61 5.83 12.94
N GLY A 164 1.62 6.64 13.95
CA GLY A 164 0.52 7.15 14.76
C GLY A 164 -0.91 6.93 14.23
N ILE A 165 -1.68 8.01 14.16
CA ILE A 165 -3.10 7.97 13.76
C ILE A 165 -3.28 7.46 12.32
N ASN A 166 -2.37 7.84 11.40
CA ASN A 166 -2.51 7.48 9.99
C ASN A 166 -2.49 5.96 9.76
N PHE A 167 -1.51 5.27 10.36
CA PHE A 167 -1.41 3.80 10.27
C PHE A 167 -2.62 3.11 10.91
N LEU A 168 -3.08 3.58 12.08
CA LEU A 168 -4.23 2.98 12.77
C LEU A 168 -5.52 3.16 11.96
N VAL A 169 -5.73 4.31 11.36
CA VAL A 169 -6.88 4.58 10.48
C VAL A 169 -6.81 3.70 9.23
N GLU A 170 -5.66 3.62 8.56
CA GLU A 170 -5.47 2.79 7.38
C GLU A 170 -5.67 1.29 7.70
N LEU A 171 -5.15 0.82 8.84
CA LEU A 171 -5.37 -0.53 9.34
C LEU A 171 -6.86 -0.79 9.60
N GLY A 172 -7.54 0.12 10.31
CA GLY A 172 -8.97 0.03 10.60
C GLY A 172 -9.82 -0.05 9.33
N ILE A 173 -9.54 0.81 8.36
CA ILE A 173 -10.22 0.82 7.06
C ILE A 173 -10.02 -0.50 6.32
N ASN A 174 -8.79 -1.02 6.26
CA ASN A 174 -8.52 -2.30 5.60
C ASN A 174 -9.23 -3.47 6.29
N LEU A 175 -9.36 -3.45 7.62
CA LEU A 175 -10.12 -4.45 8.37
C LEU A 175 -11.62 -4.38 8.04
N VAL A 176 -12.21 -3.20 8.02
CA VAL A 176 -13.63 -3.00 7.66
C VAL A 176 -13.88 -3.44 6.21
N LEU A 177 -12.98 -3.07 5.30
CA LEU A 177 -13.07 -3.45 3.89
C LEU A 177 -12.78 -4.93 3.63
N SER A 178 -12.21 -5.67 4.58
CA SER A 178 -11.87 -7.10 4.38
C SER A 178 -13.07 -7.94 3.97
N SER A 179 -14.26 -7.67 4.51
CA SER A 179 -15.51 -8.36 4.13
C SER A 179 -15.93 -8.05 2.70
N ALA A 180 -15.84 -6.79 2.28
CA ALA A 180 -16.10 -6.36 0.90
C ALA A 180 -15.07 -6.95 -0.07
N ILE A 181 -13.80 -6.95 0.31
CA ILE A 181 -12.70 -7.55 -0.46
C ILE A 181 -12.99 -9.04 -0.73
N VAL A 182 -13.44 -9.79 0.29
CA VAL A 182 -13.82 -11.21 0.12
C VAL A 182 -14.95 -11.37 -0.89
N GLN A 183 -15.98 -10.53 -0.83
CA GLN A 183 -17.09 -10.58 -1.77
C GLN A 183 -16.63 -10.29 -3.21
N ILE A 184 -15.81 -9.28 -3.41
CA ILE A 184 -15.22 -8.93 -4.71
C ILE A 184 -14.39 -10.10 -5.26
N ILE A 185 -13.56 -10.71 -4.42
CA ILE A 185 -12.73 -11.87 -4.79
C ILE A 185 -13.61 -13.05 -5.20
N ARG A 186 -14.68 -13.36 -4.43
CA ARG A 186 -15.62 -14.45 -4.74
C ARG A 186 -16.31 -14.23 -6.09
N ILE A 187 -16.80 -13.02 -6.35
CA ILE A 187 -17.44 -12.66 -7.62
C ILE A 187 -16.43 -12.76 -8.78
N GLY A 188 -15.23 -12.21 -8.58
CA GLY A 188 -14.17 -12.25 -9.59
C GLY A 188 -13.71 -13.66 -9.93
N ARG A 189 -13.68 -14.57 -8.95
CA ARG A 189 -13.36 -16.00 -9.19
C ARG A 189 -14.49 -16.74 -9.92
N LYS A 190 -15.75 -16.49 -9.55
CA LYS A 190 -16.91 -17.13 -10.18
C LYS A 190 -17.06 -16.79 -11.67
N ARG A 191 -16.57 -15.65 -12.11
CA ARG A 191 -16.56 -15.24 -13.52
C ARG A 191 -15.41 -15.85 -14.33
N ARG A 192 -14.51 -16.60 -13.70
CA ARG A 192 -13.33 -17.23 -14.33
C ARG A 192 -13.51 -18.73 -14.59
N THR A 193 -14.48 -19.37 -13.93
CA THR A 193 -14.96 -20.74 -14.20
C THR A 193 -16.06 -20.70 -15.22
#